data_838081023bcadcbfc4ef14f935e79249
#
_entry.id   838081023bcadcbfc4ef14f935e79249
#
_cell.length_a   1.000
_cell.length_b   1.000
_cell.length_c   1.000
_cell.angle_alpha   90.00
_cell.angle_beta   90.00
_cell.angle_gamma   90.00
#
_symmetry.space_group_name_H-M   'P 1'
#
loop_
_entity.id
_entity.type
_entity.pdbx_description
1 polymer ?
#
loop_
_entity_poly.entity_id
_entity_poly.type
_entity_poly.pdbx_seq_one_letter_code
_entity_poly.pdbx_strand_id
1 'polypeptide(L)'
;MMVQFKELVAAALTQHASSILLDVQYGLSATKHIHGKGLLLAYEKAGYTVDHPERLPTATEGWSVLRLKEAGADSIKILVYYTPFEDAWINEQKHAWIERVGAECRANDVPLFLEFVGYDVHGEDEKGLAYAKRKPEIVLRSMQEFSQERYGADVLKVEVPVQMQFVERTQAYKGEKAYTRAEAMEHLRAAAASTRLPFVYLSAGVTSPVFLETLELAVECGIQFNGVLCGRATWQDGVPIFVKQGAAAFEDWLNTEGANNIEQINRILKFASPWYDKLG
;
A
#
# COMPACT_ATOMS: atom_id res chain seq x y z
N MET A 1 -17.41 7.15 -15.52
CA MET A 1 -16.95 5.75 -15.35
C MET A 1 -16.09 5.59 -14.09
N MET A 2 -14.90 6.23 -13.94
CA MET A 2 -14.02 6.06 -12.76
C MET A 2 -14.69 6.46 -11.44
N VAL A 3 -15.39 7.59 -11.39
CA VAL A 3 -16.15 8.05 -10.22
C VAL A 3 -17.17 7.00 -9.78
N GLN A 4 -18.03 6.55 -10.71
CA GLN A 4 -19.03 5.52 -10.42
C GLN A 4 -18.43 4.20 -9.95
N PHE A 5 -17.31 3.77 -10.55
CA PHE A 5 -16.56 2.59 -10.11
C PHE A 5 -16.17 2.71 -8.64
N LYS A 6 -15.57 3.84 -8.26
CA LYS A 6 -15.13 4.09 -6.86
C LYS A 6 -16.29 4.20 -5.89
N GLU A 7 -17.40 4.80 -6.29
CA GLU A 7 -18.62 4.85 -5.48
C GLU A 7 -19.16 3.45 -5.19
N LEU A 8 -19.24 2.57 -6.19
CA LEU A 8 -19.68 1.18 -6.01
C LEU A 8 -18.74 0.39 -5.11
N VAL A 9 -17.42 0.50 -5.32
CA VAL A 9 -16.43 -0.14 -4.45
C VAL A 9 -16.55 0.35 -3.02
N ALA A 10 -16.66 1.67 -2.80
CA ALA A 10 -16.82 2.25 -1.47
C ALA A 10 -18.11 1.76 -0.80
N ALA A 11 -19.24 1.80 -1.50
CA ALA A 11 -20.54 1.37 -0.95
C ALA A 11 -20.53 -0.11 -0.53
N ALA A 12 -19.94 -0.99 -1.34
CA ALA A 12 -19.96 -2.43 -1.08
C ALA A 12 -18.88 -2.85 -0.08
N LEU A 13 -17.64 -2.39 -0.22
CA LEU A 13 -16.52 -2.98 0.50
C LEU A 13 -16.14 -2.27 1.82
N THR A 14 -16.49 -0.99 2.01
CA THR A 14 -16.16 -0.28 3.27
C THR A 14 -16.85 -0.86 4.48
N GLN A 15 -17.99 -1.51 4.33
CA GLN A 15 -18.66 -2.18 5.45
C GLN A 15 -17.82 -3.34 6.03
N HIS A 16 -16.91 -3.92 5.25
CA HIS A 16 -15.98 -4.99 5.66
C HIS A 16 -14.60 -4.47 6.06
N ALA A 17 -14.35 -3.15 5.99
CA ALA A 17 -13.07 -2.51 6.30
C ALA A 17 -13.20 -1.54 7.49
N SER A 18 -12.07 -1.21 8.12
CA SER A 18 -11.99 -0.16 9.14
C SER A 18 -11.84 1.24 8.52
N SER A 19 -11.26 1.31 7.31
CA SER A 19 -11.00 2.56 6.60
C SER A 19 -10.93 2.34 5.10
N ILE A 20 -10.97 3.43 4.34
CA ILE A 20 -10.78 3.44 2.90
C ILE A 20 -9.75 4.51 2.51
N LEU A 21 -8.94 4.20 1.49
CA LEU A 21 -8.04 5.14 0.84
C LEU A 21 -8.61 5.58 -0.50
N LEU A 22 -8.78 6.89 -0.67
CA LEU A 22 -9.29 7.50 -1.90
C LEU A 22 -8.33 8.59 -2.40
N ASP A 23 -8.34 8.82 -3.72
CA ASP A 23 -7.76 10.04 -4.30
C ASP A 23 -8.81 11.15 -4.39
N VAL A 24 -8.34 12.38 -4.47
CA VAL A 24 -9.23 13.55 -4.53
C VAL A 24 -9.84 13.77 -5.91
N GLN A 25 -9.23 13.25 -6.97
CA GLN A 25 -9.65 13.52 -8.35
C GLN A 25 -10.94 12.77 -8.72
N TYR A 26 -11.02 11.49 -8.32
CA TYR A 26 -12.15 10.62 -8.70
C TYR A 26 -12.82 9.96 -7.50
N GLY A 27 -12.29 10.14 -6.28
CA GLY A 27 -12.71 9.42 -5.10
C GLY A 27 -13.60 10.23 -4.14
N LEU A 28 -13.55 11.56 -4.16
CA LEU A 28 -14.27 12.39 -3.16
C LEU A 28 -15.77 12.11 -3.13
N SER A 29 -16.42 11.90 -4.28
CA SER A 29 -17.86 11.59 -4.29
C SER A 29 -18.20 10.26 -3.62
N ALA A 30 -17.23 9.35 -3.48
CA ALA A 30 -17.42 8.07 -2.80
C ALA A 30 -17.47 8.21 -1.28
N THR A 31 -17.04 9.34 -0.71
CA THR A 31 -17.04 9.59 0.75
C THR A 31 -18.45 9.56 1.34
N LYS A 32 -19.48 9.87 0.55
CA LYS A 32 -20.89 9.75 0.96
C LYS A 32 -21.31 8.32 1.38
N HIS A 33 -20.54 7.31 0.99
CA HIS A 33 -20.78 5.90 1.32
C HIS A 33 -19.96 5.42 2.52
N ILE A 34 -19.12 6.29 3.13
CA ILE A 34 -18.24 5.93 4.23
C ILE A 34 -18.91 6.33 5.54
N HIS A 35 -19.71 5.41 6.13
CA HIS A 35 -20.41 5.66 7.38
C HIS A 35 -19.65 5.08 8.56
N GLY A 36 -19.08 5.95 9.43
CA GLY A 36 -18.36 5.54 10.65
C GLY A 36 -17.07 4.76 10.39
N LYS A 37 -16.44 4.96 9.23
CA LYS A 37 -15.14 4.36 8.85
C LYS A 37 -14.12 5.45 8.60
N GLY A 38 -12.84 5.15 8.84
CA GLY A 38 -11.75 6.09 8.60
C GLY A 38 -11.56 6.39 7.11
N LEU A 39 -11.22 7.64 6.80
CA LEU A 39 -10.91 8.11 5.46
C LEU A 39 -9.44 8.52 5.36
N LEU A 40 -8.70 7.83 4.51
CA LEU A 40 -7.38 8.28 4.06
C LEU A 40 -7.55 8.98 2.70
N LEU A 41 -6.93 10.15 2.54
CA LEU A 41 -6.85 10.83 1.24
C LEU A 41 -5.41 10.85 0.73
N ALA A 42 -5.25 10.49 -0.54
CA ALA A 42 -3.96 10.54 -1.22
C ALA A 42 -3.62 12.00 -1.57
N TYR A 43 -2.42 12.44 -1.19
CA TYR A 43 -1.92 13.79 -1.48
C TYR A 43 -1.06 13.83 -2.74
N GLU A 44 -0.37 12.73 -3.05
CA GLU A 44 0.40 12.63 -4.29
C GLU A 44 -0.50 12.62 -5.53
N LYS A 45 0.01 13.15 -6.62
CA LYS A 45 -0.64 13.03 -7.94
C LYS A 45 -0.50 11.62 -8.46
N ALA A 46 -1.62 10.97 -8.78
CA ALA A 46 -1.61 9.61 -9.32
C ALA A 46 -0.87 9.55 -10.68
N GLY A 47 -0.01 8.54 -10.85
CA GLY A 47 0.71 8.31 -12.11
C GLY A 47 1.87 9.26 -12.38
N TYR A 48 2.35 10.01 -11.40
CA TYR A 48 3.43 10.99 -11.56
C TYR A 48 4.77 10.39 -12.04
N THR A 49 4.93 9.08 -11.98
CA THR A 49 6.20 8.41 -12.26
C THR A 49 6.34 7.87 -13.68
N VAL A 50 5.28 7.89 -14.46
CA VAL A 50 5.25 7.19 -15.76
C VAL A 50 6.23 7.78 -16.75
N ASP A 51 6.46 9.11 -16.69
CA ASP A 51 7.18 9.85 -17.70
C ASP A 51 8.60 10.28 -17.26
N HIS A 52 9.02 9.99 -16.01
CA HIS A 52 10.30 10.45 -15.46
C HIS A 52 11.09 9.32 -14.82
N PRO A 53 12.34 9.06 -15.28
CA PRO A 53 13.15 7.97 -14.72
C PRO A 53 13.47 8.16 -13.23
N GLU A 54 13.63 9.40 -12.75
CA GLU A 54 13.92 9.70 -11.35
C GLU A 54 12.71 9.44 -10.43
N ARG A 55 11.51 9.32 -10.98
CA ARG A 55 10.27 9.10 -10.24
C ARG A 55 10.09 10.06 -9.06
N LEU A 56 10.31 11.36 -9.31
CA LEU A 56 10.14 12.41 -8.30
C LEU A 56 8.66 12.59 -7.95
N PRO A 57 8.32 12.66 -6.65
CA PRO A 57 6.93 12.82 -6.23
C PRO A 57 6.39 14.22 -6.53
N THR A 58 5.12 14.29 -6.87
CA THR A 58 4.39 15.53 -7.10
C THR A 58 3.09 15.53 -6.32
N ALA A 59 2.79 16.62 -5.62
CA ALA A 59 1.52 16.80 -4.93
C ALA A 59 0.38 17.04 -5.94
N THR A 60 -0.84 16.67 -5.57
CA THR A 60 -2.04 16.94 -6.36
C THR A 60 -2.30 18.44 -6.38
N GLU A 61 -2.38 19.01 -7.58
CA GLU A 61 -2.55 20.44 -7.79
C GLU A 61 -3.83 20.98 -7.10
N GLY A 62 -3.69 22.13 -6.46
CA GLY A 62 -4.80 22.78 -5.76
C GLY A 62 -5.12 22.19 -4.39
N TRP A 63 -4.40 21.16 -3.93
CA TRP A 63 -4.58 20.54 -2.63
C TRP A 63 -3.42 20.82 -1.69
N SER A 64 -3.71 20.79 -0.40
CA SER A 64 -2.77 20.82 0.73
C SER A 64 -3.26 19.87 1.80
N VAL A 65 -2.43 19.54 2.79
CA VAL A 65 -2.86 18.72 3.92
C VAL A 65 -4.07 19.34 4.63
N LEU A 66 -4.07 20.66 4.84
CA LEU A 66 -5.22 21.36 5.42
C LEU A 66 -6.50 21.12 4.60
N ARG A 67 -6.46 21.29 3.28
CA ARG A 67 -7.63 21.10 2.43
C ARG A 67 -8.11 19.64 2.40
N LEU A 68 -7.18 18.69 2.47
CA LEU A 68 -7.53 17.27 2.59
C LEU A 68 -8.24 16.98 3.92
N LYS A 69 -7.75 17.56 5.03
CA LYS A 69 -8.40 17.46 6.34
C LYS A 69 -9.79 18.10 6.33
N GLU A 70 -9.93 19.30 5.75
CA GLU A 70 -11.23 19.99 5.58
C GLU A 70 -12.20 19.19 4.68
N ALA A 71 -11.68 18.41 3.72
CA ALA A 71 -12.48 17.49 2.91
C ALA A 71 -12.87 16.19 3.64
N GLY A 72 -12.48 16.05 4.93
CA GLY A 72 -12.87 14.95 5.78
C GLY A 72 -11.84 13.85 5.97
N ALA A 73 -10.59 14.05 5.56
CA ALA A 73 -9.54 13.06 5.79
C ALA A 73 -9.24 12.90 7.29
N ASP A 74 -9.29 11.66 7.78
CA ASP A 74 -8.78 11.28 9.09
C ASP A 74 -7.25 11.06 9.07
N SER A 75 -6.70 10.75 7.89
CA SER A 75 -5.25 10.55 7.68
C SER A 75 -4.86 10.93 6.26
N ILE A 76 -3.62 11.37 6.10
CA ILE A 76 -3.04 11.66 4.79
C ILE A 76 -2.16 10.49 4.35
N LYS A 77 -2.22 10.14 3.08
CA LYS A 77 -1.32 9.13 2.50
C LYS A 77 -0.52 9.75 1.36
N ILE A 78 0.76 9.44 1.32
CA ILE A 78 1.62 9.74 0.17
C ILE A 78 2.31 8.47 -0.32
N LEU A 79 2.50 8.37 -1.64
CA LEU A 79 3.31 7.33 -2.29
C LEU A 79 4.59 7.96 -2.82
N VAL A 80 5.71 7.33 -2.53
CA VAL A 80 7.01 7.64 -3.11
C VAL A 80 7.62 6.39 -3.73
N TYR A 81 8.05 6.47 -4.98
CA TYR A 81 8.93 5.46 -5.54
C TYR A 81 10.34 5.69 -5.03
N TYR A 82 10.91 4.69 -4.36
CA TYR A 82 12.18 4.83 -3.69
C TYR A 82 13.04 3.57 -3.80
N THR A 83 14.31 3.78 -4.05
CA THR A 83 15.33 2.74 -3.88
C THR A 83 16.59 3.37 -3.28
N PRO A 84 17.22 2.72 -2.28
CA PRO A 84 18.46 3.23 -1.68
C PRO A 84 19.64 3.23 -2.64
N PHE A 85 19.47 2.69 -3.85
CA PHE A 85 20.50 2.56 -4.90
C PHE A 85 20.38 3.66 -5.99
N GLU A 86 19.42 4.57 -5.85
CA GLU A 86 19.28 5.72 -6.74
C GLU A 86 20.38 6.76 -6.47
N ASP A 87 20.61 7.67 -7.42
CA ASP A 87 21.50 8.80 -7.24
C ASP A 87 21.16 9.58 -5.96
N ALA A 88 22.21 9.96 -5.21
CA ALA A 88 22.04 10.60 -3.91
C ALA A 88 21.22 11.90 -3.99
N TRP A 89 21.43 12.70 -5.05
CA TRP A 89 20.70 13.96 -5.22
C TRP A 89 19.22 13.74 -5.54
N ILE A 90 18.89 12.68 -6.30
CA ILE A 90 17.51 12.30 -6.58
C ILE A 90 16.82 11.87 -5.27
N ASN A 91 17.48 11.05 -4.46
CA ASN A 91 16.94 10.64 -3.17
C ASN A 91 16.79 11.81 -2.20
N GLU A 92 17.75 12.75 -2.16
CA GLU A 92 17.62 13.97 -1.32
C GLU A 92 16.43 14.84 -1.70
N GLN A 93 16.07 14.92 -2.98
CA GLN A 93 14.85 15.61 -3.40
C GLN A 93 13.58 14.91 -2.87
N LYS A 94 13.56 13.56 -2.91
CA LYS A 94 12.46 12.77 -2.35
C LYS A 94 12.37 12.93 -0.84
N HIS A 95 13.49 12.86 -0.14
CA HIS A 95 13.56 13.07 1.32
C HIS A 95 13.02 14.44 1.70
N ALA A 96 13.51 15.51 1.07
CA ALA A 96 13.06 16.87 1.34
C ALA A 96 11.57 17.08 1.04
N TRP A 97 11.01 16.38 0.03
CA TRP A 97 9.58 16.45 -0.26
C TRP A 97 8.74 15.77 0.84
N ILE A 98 9.16 14.58 1.29
CA ILE A 98 8.49 13.85 2.37
C ILE A 98 8.53 14.65 3.67
N GLU A 99 9.70 15.24 4.02
CA GLU A 99 9.86 16.09 5.21
C GLU A 99 8.88 17.27 5.22
N ARG A 100 8.67 17.92 4.07
CA ARG A 100 7.68 19.01 3.94
C ARG A 100 6.26 18.50 4.20
N VAL A 101 5.88 17.37 3.59
CA VAL A 101 4.54 16.79 3.80
C VAL A 101 4.36 16.37 5.26
N GLY A 102 5.36 15.73 5.87
CA GLY A 102 5.30 15.34 7.29
C GLY A 102 5.21 16.55 8.22
N ALA A 103 5.93 17.63 7.93
CA ALA A 103 5.81 18.89 8.68
C ALA A 103 4.40 19.50 8.55
N GLU A 104 3.83 19.45 7.35
CA GLU A 104 2.46 19.93 7.10
C GLU A 104 1.42 19.06 7.82
N CYS A 105 1.59 17.74 7.85
CA CYS A 105 0.72 16.83 8.60
C CYS A 105 0.77 17.10 10.10
N ARG A 106 1.96 17.24 10.68
CA ARG A 106 2.12 17.61 12.10
C ARG A 106 1.48 18.97 12.44
N ALA A 107 1.67 19.97 11.57
CA ALA A 107 1.08 21.31 11.78
C ALA A 107 -0.46 21.30 11.77
N ASN A 108 -1.05 20.34 11.08
CA ASN A 108 -2.51 20.18 10.99
C ASN A 108 -3.08 19.08 11.91
N ASP A 109 -2.25 18.47 12.74
CA ASP A 109 -2.65 17.37 13.64
C ASP A 109 -3.43 16.28 12.88
N VAL A 110 -2.79 15.69 11.87
CA VAL A 110 -3.35 14.60 11.06
C VAL A 110 -2.27 13.56 10.77
N PRO A 111 -2.53 12.26 11.00
CA PRO A 111 -1.54 11.20 10.79
C PRO A 111 -1.10 11.07 9.33
N LEU A 112 0.20 10.78 9.14
CA LEU A 112 0.81 10.51 7.84
C LEU A 112 1.06 9.03 7.64
N PHE A 113 0.42 8.44 6.62
CA PHE A 113 0.74 7.12 6.09
C PHE A 113 1.72 7.28 4.91
N LEU A 114 2.96 6.90 5.15
CA LEU A 114 4.02 6.97 4.13
C LEU A 114 4.14 5.64 3.40
N GLU A 115 3.69 5.63 2.14
CA GLU A 115 3.86 4.50 1.22
C GLU A 115 5.13 4.69 0.40
N PHE A 116 5.93 3.63 0.30
CA PHE A 116 7.05 3.59 -0.62
C PHE A 116 7.05 2.27 -1.39
N VAL A 117 7.39 2.38 -2.67
CA VAL A 117 7.45 1.25 -3.61
C VAL A 117 8.82 1.25 -4.26
N GLY A 118 9.49 0.10 -4.18
CA GLY A 118 10.80 -0.10 -4.78
C GLY A 118 10.74 -0.11 -6.31
N TYR A 119 11.83 0.29 -6.95
CA TYR A 119 11.99 0.22 -8.40
C TYR A 119 13.45 -0.07 -8.77
N ASP A 120 13.65 -0.47 -10.01
CA ASP A 120 14.97 -0.73 -10.56
C ASP A 120 15.52 0.50 -11.29
N VAL A 121 16.76 0.90 -10.96
CA VAL A 121 17.46 2.05 -11.58
C VAL A 121 18.16 1.70 -12.89
N HIS A 122 18.28 0.43 -13.22
CA HIS A 122 18.96 -0.06 -14.42
C HIS A 122 18.01 -0.49 -15.52
N GLY A 123 16.68 -0.35 -15.30
CA GLY A 123 15.65 -0.72 -16.28
C GLY A 123 15.35 -2.22 -16.36
N GLU A 124 15.70 -2.99 -15.31
CA GLU A 124 15.30 -4.39 -15.22
C GLU A 124 13.80 -4.53 -14.91
N ASP A 125 13.24 -5.65 -15.33
CA ASP A 125 11.84 -5.96 -15.01
C ASP A 125 11.64 -6.14 -13.50
N GLU A 126 10.91 -5.21 -12.89
CA GLU A 126 10.58 -5.23 -11.46
C GLU A 126 9.72 -6.45 -11.05
N LYS A 127 9.22 -7.22 -12.02
CA LYS A 127 8.52 -8.49 -11.80
C LYS A 127 9.42 -9.71 -12.06
N GLY A 128 10.66 -9.49 -12.50
CA GLY A 128 11.63 -10.51 -12.86
C GLY A 128 12.41 -11.07 -11.66
N LEU A 129 13.08 -12.21 -11.90
CA LEU A 129 13.88 -12.90 -10.90
C LEU A 129 15.06 -12.06 -10.38
N ALA A 130 15.70 -11.27 -11.25
CA ALA A 130 16.85 -10.45 -10.87
C ALA A 130 16.44 -9.38 -9.84
N TYR A 131 15.35 -8.69 -10.10
CA TYR A 131 14.79 -7.73 -9.14
C TYR A 131 14.28 -8.42 -7.85
N ALA A 132 13.63 -9.59 -7.98
CA ALA A 132 13.16 -10.34 -6.82
C ALA A 132 14.29 -10.61 -5.82
N LYS A 133 15.50 -10.95 -6.29
CA LYS A 133 16.68 -11.19 -5.43
C LYS A 133 17.17 -9.93 -4.69
N ARG A 134 16.91 -8.73 -5.21
CA ARG A 134 17.34 -7.45 -4.60
C ARG A 134 16.24 -6.82 -3.73
N LYS A 135 14.99 -7.17 -4.00
CA LYS A 135 13.83 -6.58 -3.34
C LYS A 135 13.89 -6.59 -1.80
N PRO A 136 14.34 -7.68 -1.12
CA PRO A 136 14.43 -7.67 0.34
C PRO A 136 15.31 -6.56 0.89
N GLU A 137 16.47 -6.31 0.27
CA GLU A 137 17.37 -5.22 0.70
C GLU A 137 16.75 -3.85 0.42
N ILE A 138 16.09 -3.67 -0.73
CA ILE A 138 15.40 -2.43 -1.07
C ILE A 138 14.34 -2.12 -0.02
N VAL A 139 13.46 -3.07 0.31
CA VAL A 139 12.39 -2.87 1.27
C VAL A 139 12.93 -2.60 2.67
N LEU A 140 13.88 -3.41 3.13
CA LEU A 140 14.49 -3.28 4.46
C LEU A 140 15.13 -1.89 4.63
N ARG A 141 15.97 -1.46 3.69
CA ARG A 141 16.66 -0.17 3.78
C ARG A 141 15.70 1.02 3.63
N SER A 142 14.66 0.87 2.82
CA SER A 142 13.60 1.87 2.73
C SER A 142 12.81 2.01 4.03
N MET A 143 12.49 0.89 4.69
CA MET A 143 11.85 0.93 6.02
C MET A 143 12.74 1.59 7.07
N GLN A 144 14.05 1.32 7.07
CA GLN A 144 15.02 1.98 7.95
C GLN A 144 15.07 3.48 7.71
N GLU A 145 15.17 3.88 6.44
CA GLU A 145 15.23 5.30 6.06
C GLU A 145 13.98 6.04 6.52
N PHE A 146 12.81 5.59 6.13
CA PHE A 146 11.55 6.28 6.39
C PHE A 146 11.01 6.12 7.82
N SER A 147 11.71 5.39 8.68
CA SER A 147 11.45 5.34 10.12
C SER A 147 12.09 6.47 10.92
N GLN A 148 12.87 7.35 10.25
CA GLN A 148 13.51 8.49 10.92
C GLN A 148 12.48 9.57 11.24
N GLU A 149 12.58 10.17 12.43
CA GLU A 149 11.64 11.20 12.95
C GLU A 149 11.49 12.41 12.03
N ARG A 150 12.54 12.73 11.24
CA ARG A 150 12.53 13.87 10.31
C ARG A 150 11.37 13.81 9.31
N TYR A 151 10.94 12.61 8.92
CA TYR A 151 9.86 12.45 7.96
C TYR A 151 8.45 12.63 8.56
N GLY A 152 8.30 12.51 9.87
CA GLY A 152 7.00 12.65 10.53
C GLY A 152 5.97 11.63 10.08
N ALA A 153 6.42 10.46 9.65
CA ALA A 153 5.54 9.36 9.33
C ALA A 153 5.02 8.72 10.62
N ASP A 154 3.71 8.50 10.70
CA ASP A 154 3.07 7.78 11.80
C ASP A 154 2.93 6.30 11.49
N VAL A 155 2.68 5.97 10.22
CA VAL A 155 2.52 4.59 9.74
C VAL A 155 3.25 4.40 8.41
N LEU A 156 4.01 3.33 8.29
CA LEU A 156 4.61 2.93 7.03
C LEU A 156 3.65 2.00 6.27
N LYS A 157 3.42 2.28 4.98
CA LYS A 157 2.73 1.37 4.08
C LYS A 157 3.76 0.73 3.16
N VAL A 158 3.99 -0.55 3.35
CA VAL A 158 5.19 -1.23 2.84
C VAL A 158 4.88 -2.36 1.87
N GLU A 159 5.75 -2.57 0.92
CA GLU A 159 5.74 -3.78 0.13
C GLU A 159 6.16 -4.99 0.97
N VAL A 160 5.65 -6.16 0.59
CA VAL A 160 6.22 -7.41 1.09
C VAL A 160 7.63 -7.57 0.49
N PRO A 161 8.66 -7.88 1.32
CA PRO A 161 10.05 -7.89 0.86
C PRO A 161 10.38 -9.00 -0.14
N VAL A 162 9.50 -10.00 -0.30
CA VAL A 162 9.68 -11.11 -1.24
C VAL A 162 8.58 -11.16 -2.29
N GLN A 163 8.90 -11.70 -3.47
CA GLN A 163 7.91 -11.98 -4.51
C GLN A 163 7.56 -13.47 -4.46
N MET A 164 6.33 -13.79 -4.08
CA MET A 164 5.88 -15.15 -3.81
C MET A 164 6.08 -16.12 -4.98
N GLN A 165 5.98 -15.64 -6.22
CA GLN A 165 6.22 -16.45 -7.42
C GLN A 165 7.65 -17.00 -7.54
N PHE A 166 8.61 -16.47 -6.78
CA PHE A 166 10.01 -16.91 -6.73
C PHE A 166 10.40 -17.53 -5.38
N VAL A 167 9.44 -17.82 -4.52
CA VAL A 167 9.66 -18.50 -3.23
C VAL A 167 9.27 -19.96 -3.35
N GLU A 168 10.21 -20.88 -3.14
CA GLU A 168 9.95 -22.32 -3.18
C GLU A 168 8.86 -22.75 -2.20
N ARG A 169 8.04 -23.71 -2.58
CA ARG A 169 6.98 -24.32 -1.79
C ARG A 169 5.85 -23.36 -1.41
N THR A 170 5.62 -22.34 -2.23
CA THR A 170 4.40 -21.54 -2.19
C THR A 170 3.48 -21.96 -3.32
N GLN A 171 2.19 -21.69 -3.21
CA GLN A 171 1.22 -21.95 -4.30
C GLN A 171 1.50 -21.03 -5.51
N ALA A 172 2.04 -19.82 -5.25
CA ALA A 172 2.41 -18.87 -6.27
C ALA A 172 3.69 -19.21 -7.02
N TYR A 173 4.49 -20.20 -6.57
CA TYR A 173 5.80 -20.55 -7.16
C TYR A 173 5.70 -21.01 -8.61
N LYS A 174 6.51 -20.41 -9.48
CA LYS A 174 6.49 -20.65 -10.94
C LYS A 174 7.72 -21.39 -11.49
N GLY A 175 8.51 -22.03 -10.60
CA GLY A 175 9.65 -22.86 -11.01
C GLY A 175 11.01 -22.14 -11.03
N GLU A 176 11.04 -20.80 -10.99
CA GLU A 176 12.28 -20.02 -10.84
C GLU A 176 12.46 -19.57 -9.40
N LYS A 177 13.59 -19.88 -8.81
CA LYS A 177 13.85 -19.62 -7.38
C LYS A 177 14.71 -18.38 -7.15
N ALA A 178 14.19 -17.43 -6.39
CA ALA A 178 14.99 -16.42 -5.69
C ALA A 178 15.36 -16.91 -4.28
N TYR A 179 14.41 -17.51 -3.57
CA TYR A 179 14.53 -17.90 -2.17
C TYR A 179 13.85 -19.23 -1.89
N THR A 180 14.39 -19.97 -0.92
CA THR A 180 13.65 -20.99 -0.19
C THR A 180 12.59 -20.33 0.69
N ARG A 181 11.59 -21.10 1.15
CA ARG A 181 10.59 -20.59 2.10
C ARG A 181 11.25 -20.07 3.39
N ALA A 182 12.29 -20.74 3.89
CA ALA A 182 13.02 -20.33 5.10
C ALA A 182 13.72 -18.96 4.90
N GLU A 183 14.45 -18.78 3.81
CA GLU A 183 15.08 -17.50 3.47
C GLU A 183 14.05 -16.37 3.30
N ALA A 184 12.92 -16.65 2.67
CA ALA A 184 11.82 -15.68 2.55
C ALA A 184 11.29 -15.26 3.93
N MET A 185 11.15 -16.19 4.86
CA MET A 185 10.75 -15.90 6.25
C MET A 185 11.81 -15.04 7.00
N GLU A 186 13.09 -15.28 6.76
CA GLU A 186 14.17 -14.45 7.31
C GLU A 186 14.11 -13.03 6.79
N HIS A 187 13.90 -12.83 5.49
CA HIS A 187 13.73 -11.51 4.89
C HIS A 187 12.52 -10.76 5.45
N LEU A 188 11.40 -11.45 5.63
CA LEU A 188 10.20 -10.89 6.25
C LEU A 188 10.48 -10.42 7.69
N ARG A 189 11.14 -11.25 8.51
CA ARG A 189 11.52 -10.89 9.89
C ARG A 189 12.50 -9.73 9.94
N ALA A 190 13.52 -9.73 9.08
CA ALA A 190 14.50 -8.67 9.00
C ALA A 190 13.88 -7.32 8.66
N ALA A 191 12.99 -7.29 7.67
CA ALA A 191 12.25 -6.09 7.29
C ALA A 191 11.37 -5.58 8.44
N ALA A 192 10.60 -6.47 9.09
CA ALA A 192 9.75 -6.08 10.22
C ALA A 192 10.55 -5.56 11.43
N ALA A 193 11.73 -6.13 11.70
CA ALA A 193 12.61 -5.69 12.78
C ALA A 193 13.36 -4.38 12.48
N SER A 194 13.32 -3.89 11.24
CA SER A 194 14.06 -2.69 10.82
C SER A 194 13.37 -1.38 11.21
N THR A 195 12.13 -1.42 11.69
CA THR A 195 11.35 -0.24 12.08
C THR A 195 10.71 -0.41 13.46
N ARG A 196 10.53 0.71 14.17
CA ARG A 196 9.69 0.79 15.37
C ARG A 196 8.29 1.35 15.06
N LEU A 197 8.14 2.02 13.91
CA LEU A 197 6.84 2.53 13.49
C LEU A 197 5.87 1.37 13.20
N PRO A 198 4.58 1.57 13.44
CA PRO A 198 3.57 0.67 12.92
C PRO A 198 3.65 0.60 11.40
N PHE A 199 3.38 -0.57 10.83
CA PHE A 199 3.35 -0.70 9.39
C PHE A 199 2.22 -1.60 8.89
N VAL A 200 1.73 -1.28 7.71
CA VAL A 200 0.69 -2.03 7.00
C VAL A 200 1.22 -2.53 5.66
N TYR A 201 0.86 -3.74 5.27
CA TYR A 201 1.27 -4.27 3.97
C TYR A 201 0.38 -3.76 2.84
N LEU A 202 0.99 -3.50 1.68
CA LEU A 202 0.30 -3.27 0.42
C LEU A 202 0.32 -4.53 -0.44
N SER A 203 -0.68 -4.70 -1.31
CA SER A 203 -0.81 -5.91 -2.13
C SER A 203 0.01 -5.89 -3.43
N ALA A 204 0.65 -4.77 -3.79
CA ALA A 204 1.41 -4.59 -5.03
C ALA A 204 0.68 -5.02 -6.32
N GLY A 205 -0.66 -5.13 -6.28
CA GLY A 205 -1.47 -5.55 -7.42
C GLY A 205 -1.39 -7.05 -7.75
N VAL A 206 -0.93 -7.88 -6.82
CA VAL A 206 -1.05 -9.35 -6.93
C VAL A 206 -2.51 -9.78 -6.75
N THR A 207 -2.83 -10.99 -7.19
CA THR A 207 -4.18 -11.56 -7.02
C THR A 207 -4.49 -11.83 -5.55
N SER A 208 -5.79 -11.93 -5.21
CA SER A 208 -6.24 -12.22 -3.85
C SER A 208 -5.58 -13.48 -3.25
N PRO A 209 -5.54 -14.64 -3.93
CA PRO A 209 -4.88 -15.84 -3.37
C PRO A 209 -3.40 -15.64 -3.06
N VAL A 210 -2.66 -14.95 -3.93
CA VAL A 210 -1.22 -14.68 -3.70
C VAL A 210 -1.03 -13.74 -2.52
N PHE A 211 -1.91 -12.74 -2.35
CA PHE A 211 -1.84 -11.84 -1.23
C PHE A 211 -2.17 -12.54 0.09
N LEU A 212 -3.19 -13.41 0.10
CA LEU A 212 -3.54 -14.23 1.26
C LEU A 212 -2.37 -15.11 1.70
N GLU A 213 -1.79 -15.88 0.78
CA GLU A 213 -0.61 -16.71 1.06
C GLU A 213 0.58 -15.89 1.62
N THR A 214 0.74 -14.67 1.13
CA THR A 214 1.76 -13.75 1.62
C THR A 214 1.52 -13.34 3.09
N LEU A 215 0.28 -13.01 3.43
CA LEU A 215 -0.08 -12.64 4.80
C LEU A 215 -0.01 -13.85 5.76
N GLU A 216 -0.41 -15.03 5.30
CA GLU A 216 -0.24 -16.28 6.06
C GLU A 216 1.23 -16.54 6.37
N LEU A 217 2.12 -16.35 5.40
CA LEU A 217 3.56 -16.45 5.62
C LEU A 217 4.07 -15.43 6.64
N ALA A 218 3.58 -14.19 6.61
CA ALA A 218 3.94 -13.16 7.59
C ALA A 218 3.49 -13.55 9.01
N VAL A 219 2.28 -14.09 9.16
CA VAL A 219 1.78 -14.61 10.44
C VAL A 219 2.60 -15.80 10.92
N GLU A 220 2.92 -16.75 10.05
CA GLU A 220 3.79 -17.90 10.37
C GLU A 220 5.18 -17.46 10.85
N CYS A 221 5.70 -16.34 10.32
CA CYS A 221 6.94 -15.73 10.79
C CYS A 221 6.86 -15.14 12.21
N GLY A 222 5.68 -14.99 12.78
CA GLY A 222 5.45 -14.31 14.06
C GLY A 222 5.59 -12.79 13.98
N ILE A 223 5.43 -12.19 12.79
CA ILE A 223 5.58 -10.76 12.58
C ILE A 223 4.37 -10.02 13.11
N GLN A 224 4.60 -8.97 13.88
CA GLN A 224 3.58 -8.04 14.35
C GLN A 224 3.43 -6.89 13.34
N PHE A 225 2.59 -7.08 12.32
CA PHE A 225 2.16 -6.01 11.41
C PHE A 225 0.82 -5.41 11.84
N ASN A 226 0.50 -4.23 11.33
CA ASN A 226 -0.61 -3.43 11.86
C ASN A 226 -1.82 -3.35 10.91
N GLY A 227 -1.90 -4.27 9.98
CA GLY A 227 -2.99 -4.33 9.02
C GLY A 227 -2.53 -4.32 7.57
N VAL A 228 -3.46 -4.04 6.67
CA VAL A 228 -3.21 -3.95 5.23
C VAL A 228 -3.91 -2.73 4.64
N LEU A 229 -3.32 -2.15 3.59
CA LEU A 229 -3.99 -1.23 2.68
C LEU A 229 -3.93 -1.83 1.27
N CYS A 230 -4.92 -2.65 0.94
CA CYS A 230 -4.99 -3.42 -0.29
C CYS A 230 -6.31 -3.14 -1.02
N GLY A 231 -6.26 -2.47 -2.15
CA GLY A 231 -7.45 -2.25 -2.99
C GLY A 231 -7.58 -3.33 -4.05
N ARG A 232 -6.60 -3.36 -4.98
CA ARG A 232 -6.65 -4.23 -6.17
C ARG A 232 -6.85 -5.71 -5.85
N ALA A 233 -6.23 -6.23 -4.83
CA ALA A 233 -6.41 -7.62 -4.41
C ALA A 233 -7.86 -7.97 -4.04
N THR A 234 -8.72 -7.00 -3.73
CA THR A 234 -10.12 -7.25 -3.36
C THR A 234 -11.09 -7.04 -4.51
N TRP A 235 -10.82 -6.14 -5.46
CA TRP A 235 -11.79 -5.72 -6.49
C TRP A 235 -11.31 -5.80 -7.95
N GLN A 236 -10.00 -6.04 -8.23
CA GLN A 236 -9.49 -5.96 -9.60
C GLN A 236 -10.14 -6.95 -10.58
N ASP A 237 -10.52 -8.13 -10.10
CA ASP A 237 -11.16 -9.16 -10.95
C ASP A 237 -12.59 -8.78 -11.34
N GLY A 238 -13.20 -7.84 -10.63
CA GLY A 238 -14.49 -7.24 -10.99
C GLY A 238 -14.40 -6.16 -12.09
N VAL A 239 -13.21 -5.63 -12.40
CA VAL A 239 -13.05 -4.59 -13.43
C VAL A 239 -13.56 -5.02 -14.80
N PRO A 240 -13.24 -6.23 -15.31
CA PRO A 240 -13.82 -6.70 -16.58
C PRO A 240 -15.35 -6.84 -16.55
N ILE A 241 -15.94 -7.14 -15.39
CA ILE A 241 -17.39 -7.23 -15.21
C ILE A 241 -17.99 -5.83 -15.34
N PHE A 242 -17.44 -4.84 -14.63
CA PHE A 242 -17.87 -3.44 -14.73
C PHE A 242 -17.83 -2.93 -16.18
N VAL A 243 -16.74 -3.20 -16.90
CA VAL A 243 -16.53 -2.72 -18.27
C VAL A 243 -17.46 -3.41 -19.27
N LYS A 244 -17.69 -4.72 -19.14
CA LYS A 244 -18.43 -5.52 -20.12
C LYS A 244 -19.92 -5.67 -19.81
N GLN A 245 -20.30 -5.67 -18.54
CA GLN A 245 -21.67 -6.00 -18.09
C GLN A 245 -22.33 -4.81 -17.35
N GLY A 246 -21.56 -3.76 -17.01
CA GLY A 246 -22.08 -2.54 -16.39
C GLY A 246 -22.14 -2.56 -14.86
N ALA A 247 -22.69 -1.48 -14.31
CA ALA A 247 -22.66 -1.16 -12.89
C ALA A 247 -23.40 -2.19 -12.03
N ALA A 248 -24.60 -2.64 -12.43
CA ALA A 248 -25.41 -3.58 -11.65
C ALA A 248 -24.70 -4.93 -11.47
N ALA A 249 -24.17 -5.51 -12.56
CA ALA A 249 -23.44 -6.76 -12.48
C ALA A 249 -22.15 -6.65 -11.63
N PHE A 250 -21.50 -5.48 -11.66
CA PHE A 250 -20.34 -5.23 -10.83
C PHE A 250 -20.70 -5.07 -9.35
N GLU A 251 -21.82 -4.43 -9.05
CA GLU A 251 -22.33 -4.30 -7.67
C GLU A 251 -22.66 -5.69 -7.07
N ASP A 252 -23.32 -6.56 -7.83
CA ASP A 252 -23.58 -7.94 -7.44
C ASP A 252 -22.27 -8.71 -7.17
N TRP A 253 -21.28 -8.54 -8.04
CA TRP A 253 -19.95 -9.14 -7.87
C TRP A 253 -19.22 -8.61 -6.64
N LEU A 254 -19.29 -7.31 -6.37
CA LEU A 254 -18.68 -6.69 -5.19
C LEU A 254 -19.31 -7.24 -3.89
N ASN A 255 -20.64 -7.38 -3.86
CA ASN A 255 -21.36 -7.87 -2.70
C ASN A 255 -21.18 -9.39 -2.45
N THR A 256 -20.64 -10.13 -3.41
CA THR A 256 -20.35 -11.56 -3.32
C THR A 256 -18.84 -11.83 -3.29
N GLU A 257 -18.19 -11.85 -4.45
CA GLU A 257 -16.77 -12.20 -4.57
C GLU A 257 -15.86 -11.14 -3.96
N GLY A 258 -16.15 -9.86 -4.18
CA GLY A 258 -15.39 -8.73 -3.61
C GLY A 258 -15.44 -8.76 -2.07
N ALA A 259 -16.63 -8.95 -1.49
CA ALA A 259 -16.82 -9.10 -0.05
C ALA A 259 -16.09 -10.35 0.48
N ASN A 260 -16.20 -11.50 -0.19
CA ASN A 260 -15.48 -12.71 0.19
C ASN A 260 -13.95 -12.50 0.18
N ASN A 261 -13.41 -11.80 -0.81
CA ASN A 261 -11.97 -11.51 -0.87
C ASN A 261 -11.49 -10.71 0.36
N ILE A 262 -12.24 -9.67 0.77
CA ILE A 262 -11.86 -8.88 1.94
C ILE A 262 -12.09 -9.63 3.26
N GLU A 263 -13.12 -10.46 3.34
CA GLU A 263 -13.37 -11.27 4.53
C GLU A 263 -12.30 -12.33 4.76
N GLN A 264 -11.77 -12.95 3.70
CA GLN A 264 -10.63 -13.86 3.82
C GLN A 264 -9.40 -13.13 4.39
N ILE A 265 -9.11 -11.92 3.91
CA ILE A 265 -8.04 -11.08 4.48
C ILE A 265 -8.31 -10.78 5.95
N ASN A 266 -9.54 -10.40 6.31
CA ASN A 266 -9.92 -10.10 7.69
C ASN A 266 -9.74 -11.28 8.65
N ARG A 267 -9.86 -12.52 8.19
CA ARG A 267 -9.58 -13.72 9.01
C ARG A 267 -8.10 -13.78 9.41
N ILE A 268 -7.20 -13.38 8.52
CA ILE A 268 -5.75 -13.34 8.80
C ILE A 268 -5.42 -12.12 9.68
N LEU A 269 -6.10 -10.99 9.47
CA LEU A 269 -5.87 -9.78 10.25
C LEU A 269 -6.22 -9.89 11.74
N LYS A 270 -6.88 -10.97 12.17
CA LYS A 270 -7.05 -11.27 13.60
C LYS A 270 -5.72 -11.47 14.34
N PHE A 271 -4.63 -11.74 13.62
CA PHE A 271 -3.27 -11.84 14.15
C PHE A 271 -2.48 -10.52 14.09
N ALA A 272 -3.06 -9.48 13.46
CA ALA A 272 -2.49 -8.14 13.44
C ALA A 272 -2.97 -7.31 14.64
N SER A 273 -2.20 -6.31 15.05
CA SER A 273 -2.61 -5.33 16.06
C SER A 273 -2.96 -3.99 15.39
N PRO A 274 -3.90 -3.20 15.92
CA PRO A 274 -4.18 -1.87 15.41
C PRO A 274 -2.92 -0.98 15.40
N TRP A 275 -2.77 -0.15 14.38
CA TRP A 275 -1.58 0.70 14.26
C TRP A 275 -1.52 1.77 15.36
N TYR A 276 -2.66 2.26 15.80
CA TYR A 276 -2.75 3.28 16.86
C TYR A 276 -2.38 2.77 18.25
N ASP A 277 -2.36 1.46 18.48
CA ASP A 277 -1.88 0.89 19.76
C ASP A 277 -0.38 1.12 19.96
N LYS A 278 0.37 1.42 18.89
CA LYS A 278 1.80 1.73 18.94
C LYS A 278 2.13 3.21 19.03
N LEU A 279 1.15 4.07 18.83
CA LEU A 279 1.36 5.52 18.91
C LEU A 279 1.26 6.07 20.35
N GLY A 280 0.97 5.20 21.34
CA GLY A 280 1.08 5.36 22.80
C GLY A 280 0.55 6.61 23.38
#